data_76d522343c281f95bbfcbbde4afbdf98
#
_entry.id   76d522343c281f95bbfcbbde4afbdf98
#
_cell.length_a   1.000
_cell.length_b   1.000
_cell.length_c   1.000
_cell.angle_alpha   90.00
_cell.angle_beta   90.00
_cell.angle_gamma   90.00
#
_symmetry.space_group_name_H-M   'P 1'
#
loop_
_entity.id
_entity.type
_entity.pdbx_description
1 polymer ?
#
loop_
_entity_poly.entity_id
_entity_poly.type
_entity_poly.pdbx_seq_one_letter_code
_entity_poly.pdbx_strand_id
1 'polypeptide(L)'
;MPLAQGIVKSDNYRDSLEITDILTTSDGSYSKVNVEDMQTMEKESDDIDGPFAVGVSITENLDDEKETQIVYYSSEALFNDQMNTMVSGANYELISASVNWMCKSEEDSNTISIASKSYDTSTLTIPAADASFWSIFVTAVVPVVILVIGGGIWMKRRKQ
;
A
#
# COMPACT_ATOMS: atom_id res chain seq x y z
N MET A 1 -1.31 3.54 4.66
CA MET A 1 -1.11 4.76 3.86
C MET A 1 0.12 5.48 4.38
N PRO A 2 1.25 5.43 3.71
CA PRO A 2 2.43 6.20 4.10
C PRO A 2 2.17 7.70 3.88
N LEU A 3 2.70 8.54 4.77
CA LEU A 3 2.60 10.00 4.72
C LEU A 3 1.17 10.55 4.70
N ALA A 4 0.22 9.84 5.31
CA ALA A 4 -1.12 10.35 5.50
C ALA A 4 -1.16 11.39 6.62
N GLN A 5 -2.00 12.41 6.48
CA GLN A 5 -2.27 13.37 7.53
C GLN A 5 -3.58 13.01 8.23
N GLY A 6 -3.63 13.16 9.55
CA GLY A 6 -4.86 13.02 10.31
C GLY A 6 -5.86 14.11 9.95
N ILE A 7 -7.10 13.72 9.70
CA ILE A 7 -8.21 14.64 9.44
C ILE A 7 -8.98 14.86 10.74
N VAL A 8 -9.18 16.12 11.10
CA VAL A 8 -9.95 16.50 12.29
C VAL A 8 -11.10 17.39 11.86
N LYS A 9 -12.30 17.10 12.37
CA LYS A 9 -13.47 17.95 12.15
C LYS A 9 -13.26 19.29 12.88
N SER A 10 -13.52 20.40 12.18
CA SER A 10 -13.53 21.72 12.82
C SER A 10 -14.75 21.85 13.73
N ASP A 11 -14.60 22.56 14.85
CA ASP A 11 -15.73 22.85 15.75
C ASP A 11 -16.76 23.79 15.11
N ASN A 12 -16.39 24.48 14.04
CA ASN A 12 -17.24 25.46 13.36
C ASN A 12 -17.49 25.03 11.90
N TYR A 13 -18.36 24.04 11.71
CA TYR A 13 -18.87 23.63 10.40
C TYR A 13 -20.39 23.80 10.35
N ARG A 14 -20.95 23.83 9.13
CA ARG A 14 -22.39 24.00 8.91
C ARG A 14 -23.15 22.76 9.39
N ASP A 15 -24.26 22.96 10.09
CA ASP A 15 -25.11 21.88 10.60
C ASP A 15 -25.72 21.00 9.48
N SER A 16 -25.77 21.52 8.24
CA SER A 16 -26.22 20.78 7.06
C SER A 16 -25.22 19.73 6.55
N LEU A 17 -23.99 19.75 7.06
CA LEU A 17 -22.93 18.82 6.64
C LEU A 17 -22.97 17.54 7.49
N GLU A 18 -23.12 16.41 6.83
CA GLU A 18 -22.88 15.09 7.42
C GLU A 18 -21.47 14.63 7.06
N ILE A 19 -20.61 14.45 8.05
CA ILE A 19 -19.22 14.05 7.88
C ILE A 19 -19.03 12.67 8.51
N THR A 20 -18.69 11.67 7.69
CA THR A 20 -18.48 10.29 8.11
C THR A 20 -17.05 9.83 7.82
N ASP A 21 -16.40 9.22 8.80
CA ASP A 21 -15.07 8.65 8.65
C ASP A 21 -15.17 7.32 7.91
N ILE A 22 -14.61 7.24 6.70
CA ILE A 22 -14.61 6.02 5.87
C ILE A 22 -13.33 5.22 5.95
N LEU A 23 -12.24 5.86 6.36
CA LEU A 23 -10.95 5.21 6.55
C LEU A 23 -10.27 5.78 7.79
N THR A 24 -9.96 4.91 8.75
CA THR A 24 -9.28 5.28 9.99
C THR A 24 -8.00 4.48 10.17
N THR A 25 -7.03 5.05 10.86
CA THR A 25 -5.81 4.34 11.24
C THR A 25 -6.09 3.38 12.40
N SER A 26 -5.15 2.47 12.68
CA SER A 26 -5.22 1.59 13.86
C SER A 26 -5.04 2.37 15.16
N ASP A 27 -5.51 1.80 16.28
CA ASP A 27 -5.37 2.39 17.62
C ASP A 27 -3.91 2.61 18.04
N GLY A 28 -2.99 1.80 17.52
CA GLY A 28 -1.55 1.93 17.81
C GLY A 28 -0.83 2.92 16.89
N SER A 29 -1.54 3.68 16.06
CA SER A 29 -0.93 4.72 15.21
C SER A 29 -0.58 5.97 16.01
N TYR A 30 0.36 6.74 15.50
CA TYR A 30 0.71 8.06 16.02
C TYR A 30 1.02 9.04 14.89
N SER A 31 0.80 10.31 15.15
CA SER A 31 1.08 11.41 14.23
C SER A 31 2.31 12.18 14.69
N LYS A 32 3.30 12.30 13.82
CA LYS A 32 4.48 13.15 14.04
C LYS A 32 4.09 14.62 14.02
N VAL A 33 4.41 15.34 15.09
CA VAL A 33 4.13 16.78 15.19
C VAL A 33 5.21 17.60 14.49
N ASN A 34 6.48 17.19 14.62
CA ASN A 34 7.60 17.89 14.00
C ASN A 34 8.14 17.13 12.79
N VAL A 35 7.53 17.36 11.62
CA VAL A 35 7.89 16.66 10.37
C VAL A 35 9.13 17.26 9.71
N GLU A 36 9.41 18.56 9.91
CA GLU A 36 10.53 19.24 9.25
C GLU A 36 11.88 18.82 9.84
N ASP A 37 11.96 18.57 11.14
CA ASP A 37 13.18 18.17 11.85
C ASP A 37 13.17 16.68 12.26
N MET A 38 12.36 15.86 11.61
CA MET A 38 12.19 14.44 11.96
C MET A 38 13.49 13.66 11.84
N GLN A 39 14.04 13.21 12.95
CA GLN A 39 15.26 12.40 13.01
C GLN A 39 14.98 10.90 13.12
N THR A 40 13.78 10.53 13.56
CA THR A 40 13.35 9.14 13.73
C THR A 40 11.90 8.95 13.33
N MET A 41 11.61 7.74 12.84
CA MET A 41 10.23 7.30 12.60
C MET A 41 9.58 6.68 13.84
N GLU A 42 10.33 6.47 14.92
CA GLU A 42 9.78 5.95 16.16
C GLU A 42 8.94 7.01 16.88
N LYS A 43 7.98 6.55 17.68
CA LYS A 43 7.11 7.43 18.47
C LYS A 43 7.94 8.20 19.51
N GLU A 44 7.76 9.50 19.54
CA GLU A 44 8.35 10.42 20.51
C GLU A 44 7.28 10.92 21.49
N SER A 45 7.71 11.57 22.58
CA SER A 45 6.81 12.03 23.66
C SER A 45 5.79 13.07 23.23
N ASP A 46 6.11 13.83 22.19
CA ASP A 46 5.30 14.96 21.71
C ASP A 46 4.35 14.53 20.56
N ASP A 47 4.47 13.28 20.09
CA ASP A 47 3.61 12.74 19.04
C ASP A 47 2.21 12.44 19.57
N ILE A 48 1.22 12.67 18.72
CA ILE A 48 -0.20 12.51 19.08
C ILE A 48 -0.64 11.09 18.80
N ASP A 49 -1.28 10.45 19.76
CA ASP A 49 -1.83 9.10 19.63
C ASP A 49 -3.09 9.08 18.75
N GLY A 50 -3.20 8.02 17.93
CA GLY A 50 -4.39 7.71 17.15
C GLY A 50 -5.52 7.07 17.94
N PRO A 51 -6.57 6.60 17.29
CA PRO A 51 -6.70 6.54 15.82
C PRO A 51 -7.02 7.90 15.17
N PHE A 52 -6.69 8.04 13.88
CA PHE A 52 -6.99 9.23 13.07
C PHE A 52 -7.85 8.85 11.87
N ALA A 53 -8.81 9.71 11.51
CA ALA A 53 -9.44 9.65 10.19
C ALA A 53 -8.40 10.05 9.12
N VAL A 54 -8.29 9.27 8.05
CA VAL A 54 -7.43 9.53 6.89
C VAL A 54 -8.21 9.51 5.58
N GLY A 55 -9.49 9.20 5.64
CA GLY A 55 -10.46 9.32 4.58
C GLY A 55 -11.84 9.61 5.12
N VAL A 56 -12.53 10.60 4.58
CA VAL A 56 -13.85 11.02 5.01
C VAL A 56 -14.78 11.20 3.81
N SER A 57 -16.06 10.92 4.02
CA SER A 57 -17.14 11.33 3.12
C SER A 57 -17.90 12.48 3.74
N ILE A 58 -18.28 13.43 2.92
CA ILE A 58 -19.04 14.62 3.33
C ILE A 58 -20.27 14.71 2.43
N THR A 59 -21.42 14.77 3.05
CA THR A 59 -22.70 14.94 2.38
C THR A 59 -23.34 16.24 2.85
N GLU A 60 -23.89 17.01 1.93
CA GLU A 60 -24.69 18.20 2.22
C GLU A 60 -25.99 18.16 1.44
N ASN A 61 -27.10 18.12 2.18
CA ASN A 61 -28.43 18.26 1.60
C ASN A 61 -28.72 19.76 1.44
N LEU A 62 -28.86 20.21 0.18
CA LEU A 62 -29.14 21.61 -0.15
C LEU A 62 -30.64 21.92 -0.21
N ASP A 63 -31.40 21.00 -0.75
CA ASP A 63 -32.87 21.01 -0.90
C ASP A 63 -33.39 19.59 -0.97
N ASP A 64 -34.70 19.38 -0.97
CA ASP A 64 -35.36 18.06 -0.99
C ASP A 64 -34.94 17.14 -2.16
N GLU A 65 -34.31 17.70 -3.21
CA GLU A 65 -33.87 16.94 -4.41
C GLU A 65 -32.38 17.13 -4.75
N LYS A 66 -31.62 17.87 -3.95
CA LYS A 66 -30.21 18.19 -4.28
C LYS A 66 -29.30 17.87 -3.12
N GLU A 67 -28.42 16.91 -3.36
CA GLU A 67 -27.37 16.47 -2.48
C GLU A 67 -26.00 16.74 -3.11
N THR A 68 -25.07 17.25 -2.29
CA THR A 68 -23.66 17.38 -2.68
C THR A 68 -22.86 16.34 -1.92
N GLN A 69 -22.04 15.60 -2.64
CA GLN A 69 -21.20 14.56 -2.06
C GLN A 69 -19.73 14.81 -2.38
N ILE A 70 -18.89 14.70 -1.36
CA ILE A 70 -17.43 14.84 -1.47
C ILE A 70 -16.78 13.66 -0.75
N VAL A 71 -15.74 13.09 -1.35
CA VAL A 71 -14.85 12.14 -0.68
C VAL A 71 -13.45 12.75 -0.64
N TYR A 72 -12.86 12.77 0.53
CA TYR A 72 -11.52 13.31 0.74
C TYR A 72 -10.60 12.26 1.36
N TYR A 73 -9.42 12.09 0.77
CA TYR A 73 -8.34 11.23 1.28
C TYR A 73 -7.09 12.07 1.54
N SER A 74 -6.44 11.85 2.67
CA SER A 74 -5.30 12.66 3.12
C SER A 74 -3.94 12.20 2.58
N SER A 75 -3.90 11.21 1.69
CA SER A 75 -2.64 10.69 1.15
C SER A 75 -2.74 10.41 -0.35
N GLU A 76 -1.77 10.92 -1.11
CA GLU A 76 -1.61 10.62 -2.53
C GLU A 76 -1.22 9.16 -2.82
N ALA A 77 -0.65 8.47 -1.81
CA ALA A 77 -0.24 7.08 -1.93
C ALA A 77 -1.38 6.13 -2.30
N LEU A 78 -2.64 6.55 -2.10
CA LEU A 78 -3.83 5.82 -2.51
C LEU A 78 -3.87 5.60 -4.03
N PHE A 79 -3.35 6.54 -4.81
CA PHE A 79 -3.35 6.52 -6.28
C PHE A 79 -2.08 5.90 -6.88
N ASN A 80 -1.17 5.39 -6.05
CA ASN A 80 0.09 4.83 -6.50
C ASN A 80 -0.05 3.34 -6.83
N ASP A 81 0.34 2.92 -8.04
CA ASP A 81 0.25 1.53 -8.52
C ASP A 81 1.03 0.55 -7.64
N GLN A 82 2.21 0.92 -7.17
CA GLN A 82 3.03 0.06 -6.32
C GLN A 82 2.36 -0.17 -4.97
N MET A 83 1.81 0.89 -4.38
CA MET A 83 1.06 0.80 -3.11
C MET A 83 -0.23 -0.01 -3.31
N ASN A 84 -0.93 0.16 -4.43
CA ASN A 84 -2.11 -0.63 -4.75
C ASN A 84 -1.79 -2.13 -4.87
N THR A 85 -0.65 -2.47 -5.50
CA THR A 85 -0.18 -3.85 -5.60
C THR A 85 0.13 -4.45 -4.22
N MET A 86 0.74 -3.68 -3.31
CA MET A 86 1.06 -4.13 -1.95
C MET A 86 -0.19 -4.46 -1.11
N VAL A 87 -1.32 -3.83 -1.39
CA VAL A 87 -2.61 -4.07 -0.72
C VAL A 87 -3.58 -4.88 -1.59
N SER A 88 -3.07 -5.63 -2.55
CA SER A 88 -3.85 -6.53 -3.41
C SER A 88 -5.00 -5.84 -4.16
N GLY A 89 -4.84 -4.58 -4.56
CA GLY A 89 -5.83 -3.84 -5.32
C GLY A 89 -6.83 -3.03 -4.50
N ALA A 90 -6.82 -3.15 -3.18
CA ALA A 90 -7.81 -2.54 -2.29
C ALA A 90 -7.91 -1.01 -2.41
N ASN A 91 -6.80 -0.32 -2.76
CA ASN A 91 -6.82 1.13 -2.95
C ASN A 91 -7.72 1.53 -4.13
N TYR A 92 -7.58 0.86 -5.27
CA TYR A 92 -8.38 1.16 -6.45
C TYR A 92 -9.84 0.72 -6.29
N GLU A 93 -10.10 -0.34 -5.55
CA GLU A 93 -11.46 -0.73 -5.17
C GLU A 93 -12.12 0.36 -4.32
N LEU A 94 -11.41 0.92 -3.34
CA LEU A 94 -11.89 2.01 -2.50
C LEU A 94 -12.19 3.28 -3.32
N ILE A 95 -11.29 3.67 -4.22
CA ILE A 95 -11.48 4.83 -5.11
C ILE A 95 -12.71 4.60 -6.00
N SER A 96 -12.81 3.42 -6.62
CA SER A 96 -13.93 3.07 -7.49
C SER A 96 -15.26 3.08 -6.74
N ALA A 97 -15.29 2.54 -5.52
CA ALA A 97 -16.47 2.57 -4.66
C ALA A 97 -16.87 4.01 -4.30
N SER A 98 -15.89 4.89 -4.03
CA SER A 98 -16.12 6.30 -3.73
C SER A 98 -16.70 7.05 -4.92
N VAL A 99 -16.16 6.83 -6.12
CA VAL A 99 -16.69 7.42 -7.36
C VAL A 99 -18.10 6.94 -7.64
N ASN A 100 -18.35 5.63 -7.51
CA ASN A 100 -19.70 5.06 -7.69
C ASN A 100 -20.68 5.65 -6.69
N TRP A 101 -20.27 5.85 -5.43
CA TRP A 101 -21.13 6.45 -4.42
C TRP A 101 -21.46 7.91 -4.77
N MET A 102 -20.50 8.71 -5.20
CA MET A 102 -20.72 10.10 -5.62
C MET A 102 -21.53 10.22 -6.93
N CYS A 103 -21.51 9.22 -7.80
CA CYS A 103 -22.22 9.22 -9.08
C CYS A 103 -23.62 8.58 -9.02
N LYS A 104 -24.03 8.03 -7.87
CA LYS A 104 -25.35 7.43 -7.73
C LYS A 104 -26.43 8.51 -7.81
N SER A 105 -27.06 8.64 -8.98
CA SER A 105 -28.40 9.17 -9.09
C SER A 105 -29.39 8.08 -8.63
N GLU A 106 -30.53 8.46 -8.07
CA GLU A 106 -31.56 7.52 -7.56
C GLU A 106 -32.06 6.53 -8.63
N GLU A 107 -31.83 6.79 -9.91
CA GLU A 107 -32.22 5.94 -11.03
C GLU A 107 -31.22 4.80 -11.34
N ASP A 108 -30.00 4.82 -10.84
CA ASP A 108 -28.92 3.89 -11.22
C ASP A 108 -28.62 2.80 -10.17
N SER A 109 -29.64 2.33 -9.42
CA SER A 109 -29.46 1.25 -8.43
C SER A 109 -29.06 -0.11 -9.02
N ASN A 110 -28.83 -0.21 -10.33
CA ASN A 110 -28.48 -1.44 -11.05
C ASN A 110 -27.04 -1.50 -11.59
N THR A 111 -26.13 -0.62 -11.19
CA THR A 111 -24.72 -0.78 -11.53
C THR A 111 -24.13 -1.96 -10.78
N ILE A 112 -23.99 -3.09 -11.46
CA ILE A 112 -23.25 -4.24 -10.98
C ILE A 112 -21.78 -3.84 -10.91
N SER A 113 -21.25 -3.64 -9.70
CA SER A 113 -19.82 -3.50 -9.50
C SER A 113 -19.14 -4.81 -9.90
N ILE A 114 -18.53 -4.82 -11.08
CA ILE A 114 -17.68 -5.93 -11.49
C ILE A 114 -16.36 -5.77 -10.74
N ALA A 115 -16.18 -6.60 -9.72
CA ALA A 115 -14.90 -6.65 -9.00
C ALA A 115 -13.77 -6.92 -10.01
N SER A 116 -12.75 -6.06 -10.02
CA SER A 116 -11.58 -6.27 -10.87
C SER A 116 -10.91 -7.57 -10.45
N LYS A 117 -10.73 -8.49 -11.40
CA LYS A 117 -10.03 -9.75 -11.13
C LYS A 117 -8.54 -9.43 -11.01
N SER A 118 -8.03 -9.40 -9.80
CA SER A 118 -6.60 -9.36 -9.54
C SER A 118 -5.98 -10.65 -10.11
N TYR A 119 -5.18 -10.51 -11.15
CA TYR A 119 -4.27 -11.60 -11.55
C TYR A 119 -3.12 -11.59 -10.55
N ASP A 120 -3.11 -12.59 -9.70
CA ASP A 120 -2.03 -12.81 -8.73
C ASP A 120 -0.71 -12.98 -9.50
N THR A 121 0.03 -11.89 -9.66
CA THR A 121 1.42 -11.96 -10.05
C THR A 121 2.20 -12.37 -8.81
N SER A 122 2.18 -13.67 -8.51
CA SER A 122 3.04 -14.21 -7.47
C SER A 122 4.49 -13.97 -7.88
N THR A 123 5.07 -12.89 -7.40
CA THR A 123 6.50 -12.68 -7.49
C THR A 123 7.17 -13.72 -6.60
N LEU A 124 7.94 -14.63 -7.23
CA LEU A 124 8.70 -15.61 -6.50
C LEU A 124 9.72 -14.88 -5.61
N THR A 125 9.43 -14.76 -4.34
CA THR A 125 10.33 -14.15 -3.37
C THR A 125 11.33 -15.23 -2.93
N ILE A 126 12.54 -15.23 -3.52
CA ILE A 126 13.61 -16.11 -3.12
C ILE A 126 14.26 -15.51 -1.87
N PRO A 127 14.29 -16.23 -0.71
CA PRO A 127 15.00 -15.76 0.47
C PRO A 127 16.46 -15.45 0.14
N ALA A 128 17.00 -14.35 0.66
CA ALA A 128 18.37 -13.92 0.39
C ALA A 128 19.43 -14.99 0.75
N ALA A 129 19.16 -15.81 1.75
CA ALA A 129 20.02 -16.93 2.13
C ALA A 129 20.11 -18.00 1.04
N ASP A 130 18.99 -18.37 0.41
CA ASP A 130 18.95 -19.37 -0.66
C ASP A 130 19.59 -18.82 -1.94
N ALA A 131 19.35 -17.55 -2.27
CA ALA A 131 19.99 -16.89 -3.39
C ALA A 131 21.52 -16.84 -3.23
N SER A 132 22.02 -16.55 -2.04
CA SER A 132 23.45 -16.53 -1.72
C SER A 132 24.07 -17.93 -1.81
N PHE A 133 23.40 -18.95 -1.27
CA PHE A 133 23.87 -20.33 -1.34
C PHE A 133 24.01 -20.81 -2.80
N TRP A 134 22.98 -20.63 -3.60
CA TRP A 134 23.03 -21.05 -5.00
C TRP A 134 24.03 -20.26 -5.83
N SER A 135 24.22 -18.97 -5.55
CA SER A 135 25.23 -18.13 -6.20
C SER A 135 26.65 -18.64 -5.92
N ILE A 136 26.98 -18.92 -4.67
CA ILE A 136 28.30 -19.49 -4.29
C ILE A 136 28.49 -20.86 -4.90
N PHE A 137 27.46 -21.71 -4.87
CA PHE A 137 27.54 -23.05 -5.44
C PHE A 137 27.87 -23.04 -6.92
N VAL A 138 27.16 -22.26 -7.72
CA VAL A 138 27.39 -22.19 -9.17
C VAL A 138 28.71 -21.51 -9.50
N THR A 139 29.07 -20.43 -8.77
CA THR A 139 30.28 -19.64 -9.12
C THR A 139 31.57 -20.28 -8.64
N ALA A 140 31.57 -21.00 -7.52
CA ALA A 140 32.78 -21.54 -6.93
C ALA A 140 32.87 -23.09 -7.12
N VAL A 141 31.85 -23.84 -6.76
CA VAL A 141 31.90 -25.29 -6.71
C VAL A 141 31.99 -25.89 -8.11
N VAL A 142 31.18 -25.39 -9.05
CA VAL A 142 31.17 -25.94 -10.43
C VAL A 142 32.52 -25.74 -11.13
N PRO A 143 33.19 -24.58 -11.13
CA PRO A 143 34.51 -24.41 -11.72
C PRO A 143 35.59 -25.25 -11.04
N VAL A 144 35.54 -25.38 -9.70
CA VAL A 144 36.52 -26.22 -8.97
C VAL A 144 36.39 -27.68 -9.37
N VAL A 145 35.19 -28.22 -9.49
CA VAL A 145 34.96 -29.59 -9.93
C VAL A 145 35.52 -29.82 -11.34
N ILE A 146 35.29 -28.90 -12.26
CA ILE A 146 35.82 -28.97 -13.62
C ILE A 146 37.36 -28.98 -13.61
N LEU A 147 37.99 -28.13 -12.81
CA LEU A 147 39.45 -28.08 -12.68
C LEU A 147 40.03 -29.36 -12.09
N VAL A 148 39.38 -29.94 -11.07
CA VAL A 148 39.81 -31.21 -10.45
C VAL A 148 39.76 -32.37 -11.46
N ILE A 149 38.65 -32.44 -12.21
CA ILE A 149 38.48 -33.47 -13.24
C ILE A 149 39.52 -33.28 -14.36
N GLY A 150 39.69 -32.04 -14.84
CA GLY A 150 40.67 -31.70 -15.89
C GLY A 150 42.12 -31.99 -15.43
N GLY A 151 42.46 -31.61 -14.20
CA GLY A 151 43.75 -31.91 -13.58
C GLY A 151 44.01 -33.39 -13.41
N GLY A 152 43.01 -34.15 -13.02
CA GLY A 152 43.08 -35.63 -12.93
C GLY A 152 43.35 -36.29 -14.29
N ILE A 153 42.64 -35.84 -15.30
CA ILE A 153 42.87 -36.37 -16.70
C ILE A 153 44.26 -35.97 -17.19
N TRP A 154 44.70 -34.75 -16.93
CA TRP A 154 46.05 -34.28 -17.33
C TRP A 154 47.16 -35.07 -16.64
N MET A 155 47.06 -35.31 -15.32
CA MET A 155 48.02 -36.12 -14.58
C MET A 155 48.06 -37.57 -15.08
N LYS A 156 46.91 -38.17 -15.40
CA LYS A 156 46.85 -39.55 -15.94
C LYS A 156 47.55 -39.63 -17.31
N ARG A 157 47.34 -38.65 -18.17
CA ARG A 157 48.04 -38.64 -19.51
C ARG A 157 49.52 -38.41 -19.42
N ARG A 158 50.01 -37.66 -18.43
CA ARG A 158 51.44 -37.40 -18.25
C ARG A 158 52.22 -38.60 -17.72
N LYS A 159 51.54 -39.59 -17.13
CA LYS A 159 52.18 -40.84 -16.61
C LYS A 159 52.17 -41.97 -17.61
N GLN A 160 51.61 -41.81 -18.79
CA GLN A 160 51.73 -42.69 -19.94
C GLN A 160 52.79 -42.14 -20.89
#